data_aaa74c34f3626f43e3ebed2b880f339c
#
_entry.id   aaa74c34f3626f43e3ebed2b880f339c
#
_cell.length_a   1.000
_cell.length_b   1.000
_cell.length_c   1.000
_cell.angle_alpha   90.00
_cell.angle_beta   90.00
_cell.angle_gamma   90.00
#
_symmetry.space_group_name_H-M   'P 1'
#
loop_
_entity.id
_entity.type
_entity.pdbx_description
1 polymer ?
#
loop_
_entity_poly.entity_id
_entity_poly.type
_entity_poly.pdbx_seq_one_letter_code
_entity_poly.pdbx_strand_id
1 'polypeptide(L)'
;MAWTDTIATAVTGAIAPAAMWNAVRDNFALVGPHLIVRKPSDEGPFSSTTFQADDHLIAPVGANEVWLFQWYMWWTTSGSSNVKLRWTFPAAAVSATMQYIGRNLSGVIADFQAGVSTSPLDPGNAMFAPTTNAYGFLLGPITILFTNGANAGNFALEWAPNAAINLTCKANSTLWGVKLA
;
A
#
# COMPACT_ATOMS: atom_id res chain seq x y z
N MET A 1 15.15 -20.01 4.40
CA MET A 1 15.02 -21.19 3.50
C MET A 1 15.73 -20.90 2.20
N ALA A 2 16.45 -21.86 1.63
CA ALA A 2 17.13 -21.70 0.36
C ALA A 2 16.19 -22.14 -0.78
N TRP A 3 16.26 -21.46 -1.91
CA TRP A 3 15.60 -21.87 -3.14
C TRP A 3 16.09 -23.25 -3.55
N THR A 4 15.20 -24.22 -3.78
CA THR A 4 15.57 -25.57 -4.21
C THR A 4 15.62 -25.60 -5.75
N ASP A 5 16.83 -25.66 -6.30
CA ASP A 5 17.07 -25.74 -7.74
C ASP A 5 17.00 -27.22 -8.22
N THR A 6 15.82 -27.80 -8.11
CA THR A 6 15.55 -29.17 -8.58
C THR A 6 14.50 -29.19 -9.69
N ILE A 7 14.66 -28.30 -10.68
CA ILE A 7 13.93 -28.48 -11.94
C ILE A 7 14.76 -29.42 -12.80
N ALA A 8 14.54 -30.73 -12.63
CA ALA A 8 15.06 -31.71 -13.55
C ALA A 8 14.60 -31.36 -14.98
N THR A 9 15.48 -31.50 -15.95
CA THR A 9 15.22 -31.22 -17.37
C THR A 9 13.94 -31.94 -17.79
N ALA A 10 12.91 -31.18 -18.15
CA ALA A 10 11.66 -31.76 -18.60
C ALA A 10 11.88 -32.45 -19.94
N VAL A 11 11.62 -33.76 -19.99
CA VAL A 11 11.62 -34.52 -21.24
C VAL A 11 10.29 -34.30 -21.93
N THR A 12 10.32 -33.92 -23.19
CA THR A 12 9.09 -33.68 -24.00
C THR A 12 8.16 -34.90 -23.94
N GLY A 13 6.94 -34.73 -23.47
CA GLY A 13 5.94 -35.79 -23.34
C GLY A 13 5.94 -36.58 -22.02
N ALA A 14 6.88 -36.31 -21.10
CA ALA A 14 6.84 -36.91 -19.78
C ALA A 14 5.88 -36.17 -18.84
N ILE A 15 5.09 -36.93 -18.08
CA ILE A 15 4.30 -36.36 -16.98
C ILE A 15 5.26 -35.95 -15.87
N ALA A 16 5.19 -34.69 -15.46
CA ALA A 16 6.02 -34.17 -14.38
C ALA A 16 5.82 -34.97 -13.09
N PRO A 17 6.89 -35.50 -12.48
CA PRO A 17 6.77 -36.24 -11.22
C PRO A 17 6.14 -35.39 -10.13
N ALA A 18 5.43 -36.03 -9.21
CA ALA A 18 4.84 -35.35 -8.05
C ALA A 18 5.86 -34.53 -7.25
N ALA A 19 7.11 -35.01 -7.16
CA ALA A 19 8.22 -34.30 -6.52
C ALA A 19 8.51 -32.94 -7.18
N MET A 20 8.43 -32.86 -8.51
CA MET A 20 8.63 -31.59 -9.23
C MET A 20 7.50 -30.60 -8.95
N TRP A 21 6.25 -31.05 -8.94
CA TRP A 21 5.11 -30.20 -8.58
C TRP A 21 5.18 -29.73 -7.12
N ASN A 22 5.63 -30.59 -6.22
CA ASN A 22 5.85 -30.21 -4.83
C ASN A 22 6.95 -29.16 -4.70
N ALA A 23 8.08 -29.32 -5.42
CA ALA A 23 9.15 -28.30 -5.42
C ALA A 23 8.70 -26.96 -5.99
N VAL A 24 7.90 -26.95 -7.06
CA VAL A 24 7.29 -25.73 -7.61
C VAL A 24 6.39 -25.08 -6.58
N ARG A 25 5.47 -25.82 -5.98
CA ARG A 25 4.59 -25.31 -4.93
C ARG A 25 5.36 -24.75 -3.74
N ASP A 26 6.39 -25.46 -3.27
CA ASP A 26 7.17 -25.05 -2.12
C ASP A 26 8.02 -23.81 -2.42
N ASN A 27 8.52 -23.68 -3.66
CA ASN A 27 9.17 -22.45 -4.12
C ASN A 27 8.19 -21.26 -4.20
N PHE A 28 6.94 -21.46 -4.65
CA PHE A 28 5.91 -20.43 -4.58
C PHE A 28 5.57 -20.04 -3.14
N ALA A 29 5.56 -20.99 -2.21
CA ALA A 29 5.37 -20.72 -0.79
C ALA A 29 6.50 -19.86 -0.18
N LEU A 30 7.73 -19.93 -0.72
CA LEU A 30 8.84 -19.08 -0.29
C LEU A 30 8.69 -17.61 -0.70
N VAL A 31 7.94 -17.33 -1.76
CA VAL A 31 7.68 -15.95 -2.22
C VAL A 31 6.69 -15.23 -1.30
N GLY A 32 6.01 -15.99 -0.43
CA GLY A 32 4.99 -15.48 0.48
C GLY A 32 3.66 -15.13 -0.22
N PRO A 33 2.59 -15.01 0.51
CA PRO A 33 1.32 -14.56 -0.04
C PRO A 33 1.43 -13.10 -0.49
N HIS A 34 0.97 -12.85 -1.71
CA HIS A 34 0.87 -11.52 -2.29
C HIS A 34 -0.57 -11.03 -2.19
N LEU A 35 -0.72 -9.77 -1.86
CA LEU A 35 -1.97 -9.06 -1.90
C LEU A 35 -1.89 -7.99 -3.00
N ILE A 36 -2.85 -7.98 -3.92
CA ILE A 36 -3.01 -6.92 -4.90
C ILE A 36 -4.45 -6.44 -4.83
N VAL A 37 -4.63 -5.19 -4.43
CA VAL A 37 -5.92 -4.52 -4.43
C VAL A 37 -5.87 -3.38 -5.41
N ARG A 38 -6.80 -3.36 -6.35
CA ARG A 38 -6.95 -2.30 -7.33
C ARG A 38 -8.30 -1.62 -7.13
N LYS A 39 -8.29 -0.31 -7.05
CA LYS A 39 -9.52 0.50 -6.96
C LYS A 39 -10.32 0.40 -8.26
N PRO A 40 -11.56 -0.09 -8.23
CA PRO A 40 -12.33 -0.35 -9.45
C PRO A 40 -12.95 0.91 -10.05
N SER A 41 -13.22 1.91 -9.23
CA SER A 41 -13.90 3.15 -9.60
C SER A 41 -13.29 4.35 -8.89
N ASP A 42 -13.58 5.54 -9.41
CA ASP A 42 -13.24 6.80 -8.74
C ASP A 42 -14.00 6.92 -7.40
N GLU A 43 -13.35 7.50 -6.42
CA GLU A 43 -13.95 7.84 -5.14
C GLU A 43 -13.80 9.35 -4.88
N GLY A 44 -14.92 10.00 -4.64
CA GLY A 44 -15.02 11.44 -4.57
C GLY A 44 -15.91 12.01 -5.69
N PRO A 45 -15.91 13.33 -5.92
CA PRO A 45 -15.03 14.33 -5.28
C PRO A 45 -15.41 14.65 -3.83
N PHE A 46 -14.43 14.77 -2.97
CA PHE A 46 -14.59 15.19 -1.58
C PHE A 46 -13.93 16.54 -1.34
N SER A 47 -14.62 17.43 -0.65
CA SER A 47 -14.12 18.75 -0.26
C SER A 47 -13.94 18.91 1.25
N SER A 48 -14.25 17.89 2.04
CA SER A 48 -14.05 17.90 3.48
C SER A 48 -12.58 17.71 3.83
N THR A 49 -12.08 18.54 4.74
CA THR A 49 -10.72 18.38 5.28
C THR A 49 -10.62 17.29 6.37
N THR A 50 -11.74 16.66 6.71
CA THR A 50 -11.79 15.52 7.64
C THR A 50 -11.37 14.26 6.90
N PHE A 51 -10.52 13.45 7.51
CA PHE A 51 -10.12 12.15 6.96
C PHE A 51 -11.33 11.23 6.79
N GLN A 52 -11.34 10.51 5.69
CA GLN A 52 -12.28 9.46 5.38
C GLN A 52 -11.52 8.19 4.99
N ALA A 53 -12.10 7.04 5.31
CA ALA A 53 -11.55 5.76 4.87
C ALA A 53 -11.70 5.62 3.35
N ASP A 54 -10.69 5.06 2.70
CA ASP A 54 -10.82 4.60 1.31
C ASP A 54 -11.65 3.31 1.28
N ASP A 55 -12.62 3.25 0.37
CA ASP A 55 -13.56 2.13 0.30
C ASP A 55 -12.93 0.83 -0.23
N HIS A 56 -11.76 0.91 -0.86
CA HIS A 56 -11.18 -0.22 -1.59
C HIS A 56 -9.73 -0.55 -1.19
N LEU A 57 -8.90 0.45 -0.87
CA LEU A 57 -7.47 0.24 -0.59
C LEU A 57 -7.26 -0.23 0.85
N ILE A 58 -7.73 -1.44 1.11
CA ILE A 58 -7.74 -2.09 2.41
C ILE A 58 -7.03 -3.44 2.30
N ALA A 59 -6.11 -3.71 3.22
CA ALA A 59 -5.41 -4.98 3.35
C ALA A 59 -5.85 -5.71 4.62
N PRO A 60 -6.49 -6.88 4.52
CA PRO A 60 -6.68 -7.73 5.70
C PRO A 60 -5.32 -8.28 6.17
N VAL A 61 -5.06 -8.15 7.45
CA VAL A 61 -3.82 -8.63 8.09
C VAL A 61 -4.16 -9.55 9.25
N GLY A 62 -3.47 -10.67 9.33
CA GLY A 62 -3.60 -11.63 10.42
C GLY A 62 -2.84 -11.21 11.68
N ALA A 63 -3.09 -11.90 12.79
CA ALA A 63 -2.35 -11.70 14.02
C ALA A 63 -0.87 -12.08 13.85
N ASN A 64 0.02 -11.26 14.40
CA ASN A 64 1.48 -11.45 14.41
C ASN A 64 2.12 -11.54 13.01
N GLU A 65 1.47 -11.02 11.98
CA GLU A 65 2.00 -11.00 10.62
C GLU A 65 2.91 -9.78 10.39
N VAL A 66 3.91 -9.98 9.52
CA VAL A 66 4.79 -8.92 9.03
C VAL A 66 4.55 -8.74 7.54
N TRP A 67 4.30 -7.50 7.13
CA TRP A 67 3.97 -7.16 5.76
C TRP A 67 4.85 -6.03 5.24
N LEU A 68 5.19 -6.09 3.95
CA LEU A 68 5.70 -4.96 3.19
C LEU A 68 4.60 -4.52 2.22
N PHE A 69 4.10 -3.31 2.42
CA PHE A 69 3.07 -2.71 1.59
C PHE A 69 3.62 -1.62 0.70
N GLN A 70 3.06 -1.49 -0.51
CA GLN A 70 3.31 -0.39 -1.43
C GLN A 70 2.00 0.16 -1.98
N TRP A 71 1.83 1.47 -1.91
CA TRP A 71 0.68 2.18 -2.47
C TRP A 71 1.10 3.00 -3.69
N TYR A 72 0.31 2.90 -4.76
CA TYR A 72 0.38 3.70 -5.97
C TYR A 72 -0.99 4.34 -6.16
N MET A 73 -1.10 5.64 -5.97
CA MET A 73 -2.37 6.32 -5.90
C MET A 73 -2.46 7.42 -6.95
N TRP A 74 -3.55 7.41 -7.71
CA TRP A 74 -3.87 8.45 -8.68
C TRP A 74 -4.88 9.42 -8.07
N TRP A 75 -4.64 10.72 -8.25
CA TRP A 75 -5.45 11.77 -7.70
C TRP A 75 -5.77 12.83 -8.74
N THR A 76 -6.98 13.41 -8.66
CA THR A 76 -7.34 14.64 -9.35
C THR A 76 -7.90 15.65 -8.36
N THR A 77 -7.67 16.92 -8.62
CA THR A 77 -8.14 18.03 -7.77
C THR A 77 -8.66 19.17 -8.61
N SER A 78 -9.66 19.89 -8.12
CA SER A 78 -10.21 21.07 -8.78
C SER A 78 -9.42 22.36 -8.54
N GLY A 79 -8.37 22.32 -7.74
CA GLY A 79 -7.56 23.49 -7.38
C GLY A 79 -6.24 23.11 -6.73
N SER A 80 -5.48 24.09 -6.26
CA SER A 80 -4.22 23.87 -5.56
C SER A 80 -4.48 23.43 -4.12
N SER A 81 -4.49 22.14 -3.88
CA SER A 81 -4.51 21.58 -2.53
C SER A 81 -3.62 20.35 -2.46
N ASN A 82 -3.15 20.08 -1.27
CA ASN A 82 -2.40 18.87 -0.97
C ASN A 82 -3.36 17.75 -0.57
N VAL A 83 -2.94 16.53 -0.75
CA VAL A 83 -3.57 15.34 -0.16
C VAL A 83 -2.97 15.11 1.21
N LYS A 84 -3.82 14.90 2.19
CA LYS A 84 -3.45 14.34 3.49
C LYS A 84 -3.71 12.85 3.45
N LEU A 85 -2.76 12.06 3.92
CA LEU A 85 -2.88 10.61 4.01
C LEU A 85 -2.58 10.17 5.43
N ARG A 86 -3.27 9.15 5.87
CA ARG A 86 -2.91 8.37 7.06
C ARG A 86 -3.37 6.94 6.89
N TRP A 87 -2.79 6.05 7.67
CA TRP A 87 -3.16 4.63 7.67
C TRP A 87 -3.63 4.22 9.05
N THR A 88 -4.73 3.50 9.08
CA THR A 88 -5.25 2.84 10.28
C THR A 88 -4.91 1.36 10.23
N PHE A 89 -4.70 0.76 11.37
CA PHE A 89 -4.35 -0.65 11.51
C PHE A 89 -4.90 -1.25 12.81
N PRO A 90 -4.89 -2.60 12.96
CA PRO A 90 -5.45 -3.25 14.14
C PRO A 90 -4.84 -2.74 15.45
N ALA A 91 -5.65 -2.75 16.50
CA ALA A 91 -5.16 -2.45 17.83
C ALA A 91 -4.05 -3.43 18.24
N ALA A 92 -3.08 -2.95 19.02
CA ALA A 92 -1.91 -3.69 19.46
C ALA A 92 -0.92 -4.06 18.33
N ALA A 93 -0.93 -3.34 17.20
CA ALA A 93 0.15 -3.42 16.23
C ALA A 93 1.50 -3.08 16.89
N VAL A 94 2.56 -3.78 16.45
CA VAL A 94 3.90 -3.61 17.05
C VAL A 94 4.61 -2.40 16.45
N SER A 95 4.58 -2.27 15.11
CA SER A 95 5.19 -1.13 14.43
C SER A 95 4.65 -0.94 13.02
N ALA A 96 4.69 0.31 12.56
CA ALA A 96 4.54 0.66 11.16
C ALA A 96 5.62 1.70 10.83
N THR A 97 6.48 1.39 9.85
CA THR A 97 7.52 2.31 9.38
C THR A 97 7.26 2.61 7.93
N MET A 98 7.14 3.88 7.60
CA MET A 98 6.81 4.37 6.27
C MET A 98 7.99 5.10 5.65
N GLN A 99 8.19 4.86 4.36
CA GLN A 99 9.08 5.63 3.52
C GLN A 99 8.37 6.00 2.22
N TYR A 100 8.54 7.23 1.77
CA TYR A 100 8.08 7.68 0.46
C TYR A 100 8.95 8.83 -0.05
N ILE A 101 9.00 8.95 -1.37
CA ILE A 101 9.63 10.08 -2.03
C ILE A 101 8.50 10.99 -2.54
N GLY A 102 8.47 12.21 -2.08
CA GLY A 102 7.44 13.18 -2.43
C GLY A 102 7.98 14.60 -2.57
N ARG A 103 7.10 15.51 -2.96
CA ARG A 103 7.43 16.95 -2.93
C ARG A 103 6.87 17.54 -1.64
N ASN A 104 7.67 18.32 -0.96
CA ASN A 104 7.19 19.15 0.14
C ASN A 104 6.36 20.34 -0.37
N LEU A 105 5.81 21.13 0.54
CA LEU A 105 5.00 22.31 0.22
C LEU A 105 5.75 23.35 -0.63
N SER A 106 7.07 23.35 -0.63
CA SER A 106 7.92 24.23 -1.44
C SER A 106 8.27 23.62 -2.80
N GLY A 107 7.70 22.46 -3.15
CA GLY A 107 7.97 21.75 -4.41
C GLY A 107 9.30 21.01 -4.47
N VAL A 108 10.03 20.94 -3.37
CA VAL A 108 11.30 20.22 -3.28
C VAL A 108 11.02 18.73 -3.11
N ILE A 109 11.71 17.91 -3.91
CA ILE A 109 11.67 16.46 -3.73
C ILE A 109 12.41 16.11 -2.45
N ALA A 110 11.77 15.36 -1.58
CA ALA A 110 12.34 14.91 -0.31
C ALA A 110 11.97 13.45 -0.04
N ASP A 111 12.86 12.77 0.66
CA ASP A 111 12.59 11.46 1.25
C ASP A 111 12.00 11.69 2.64
N PHE A 112 10.85 11.10 2.88
CA PHE A 112 10.15 11.21 4.14
C PHE A 112 10.09 9.84 4.81
N GLN A 113 10.36 9.83 6.11
CA GLN A 113 10.27 8.65 6.94
C GLN A 113 9.42 8.94 8.17
N ALA A 114 8.52 8.05 8.49
CA ALA A 114 7.74 8.09 9.72
C ALA A 114 7.60 6.68 10.28
N GLY A 115 7.63 6.57 11.59
CA GLY A 115 7.42 5.29 12.27
C GLY A 115 6.62 5.50 13.53
N VAL A 116 5.66 4.62 13.76
CA VAL A 116 4.80 4.62 14.96
C VAL A 116 4.46 3.19 15.36
N SER A 117 4.14 3.01 16.64
CA SER A 117 3.61 1.76 17.17
C SER A 117 2.11 1.83 17.49
N THR A 118 1.47 2.97 17.22
CA THR A 118 0.04 3.19 17.50
C THR A 118 -0.69 3.70 16.28
N SER A 119 -1.90 3.21 16.05
CA SER A 119 -2.79 3.71 15.01
C SER A 119 -3.33 5.11 15.35
N PRO A 120 -3.48 6.01 14.38
CA PRO A 120 -3.07 5.89 12.97
C PRO A 120 -1.59 6.21 12.73
N LEU A 121 -1.02 5.66 11.66
CA LEU A 121 0.24 6.15 11.10
C LEU A 121 -0.08 7.43 10.32
N ASP A 122 0.21 8.55 10.91
CA ASP A 122 -0.02 9.88 10.33
C ASP A 122 1.35 10.56 10.11
N PRO A 123 1.80 10.69 8.86
CA PRO A 123 3.07 11.34 8.55
C PRO A 123 3.03 12.86 8.68
N GLY A 124 1.95 13.40 9.23
CA GLY A 124 1.77 14.84 9.42
C GLY A 124 1.03 15.53 8.28
N ASN A 125 0.84 16.83 8.44
CA ASN A 125 0.01 17.61 7.53
C ASN A 125 0.62 17.76 6.13
N ALA A 126 -0.16 17.35 5.14
CA ALA A 126 -0.01 17.75 3.75
C ALA A 126 1.26 17.28 3.04
N MET A 127 1.21 16.10 2.55
CA MET A 127 2.36 15.42 1.99
C MET A 127 2.64 15.69 0.52
N PHE A 128 1.68 16.22 -0.25
CA PHE A 128 1.83 16.30 -1.68
C PHE A 128 1.13 17.54 -2.20
N ALA A 129 1.89 18.39 -2.88
CA ALA A 129 1.34 19.51 -3.63
C ALA A 129 1.03 19.05 -5.06
N PRO A 130 -0.21 18.73 -5.41
CA PRO A 130 -0.57 18.74 -6.80
C PRO A 130 -0.53 20.20 -7.26
N THR A 131 0.30 20.46 -8.23
CA THR A 131 0.01 21.60 -9.09
C THR A 131 -1.39 21.41 -9.65
N THR A 132 -2.15 22.48 -9.80
CA THR A 132 -3.44 22.54 -10.48
C THR A 132 -3.43 21.67 -11.73
N ASN A 133 -3.85 20.41 -11.64
CA ASN A 133 -3.82 19.52 -12.78
C ASN A 133 -5.14 18.78 -12.91
N ALA A 134 -5.92 19.22 -13.89
CA ALA A 134 -7.07 18.47 -14.39
C ALA A 134 -6.69 17.05 -14.88
N TYR A 135 -5.40 16.79 -15.07
CA TYR A 135 -4.87 15.53 -15.63
C TYR A 135 -4.51 14.49 -14.56
N GLY A 136 -4.62 14.82 -13.28
CA GLY A 136 -4.24 13.91 -12.21
C GLY A 136 -2.72 13.83 -11.97
N PHE A 137 -2.37 13.29 -10.82
CA PHE A 137 -1.00 13.00 -10.45
C PHE A 137 -0.93 11.62 -9.78
N LEU A 138 0.17 10.93 -10.03
CA LEU A 138 0.51 9.67 -9.38
C LEU A 138 1.33 9.94 -8.12
N LEU A 139 0.89 9.35 -7.03
CA LEU A 139 1.62 9.30 -5.80
C LEU A 139 2.06 7.87 -5.53
N GLY A 140 3.34 7.68 -5.32
CA GLY A 140 3.91 6.38 -4.97
C GLY A 140 5.25 6.08 -5.67
N PRO A 141 5.91 4.97 -5.27
CA PRO A 141 5.43 4.11 -4.21
C PRO A 141 5.54 4.74 -2.82
N ILE A 142 4.49 4.63 -2.02
CA ILE A 142 4.61 4.78 -0.57
C ILE A 142 4.84 3.38 -0.03
N THR A 143 5.96 3.17 0.61
CA THR A 143 6.35 1.86 1.14
C THR A 143 6.19 1.85 2.66
N ILE A 144 5.50 0.85 3.19
CA ILE A 144 5.29 0.68 4.62
C ILE A 144 5.68 -0.75 5.02
N LEU A 145 6.67 -0.85 5.91
CA LEU A 145 6.94 -2.09 6.64
C LEU A 145 6.05 -2.09 7.89
N PHE A 146 5.18 -3.07 7.97
CA PHE A 146 4.16 -3.20 9.02
C PHE A 146 4.34 -4.52 9.76
N THR A 147 4.40 -4.44 11.10
CA THR A 147 4.40 -5.60 11.99
C THR A 147 3.13 -5.55 12.83
N ASN A 148 2.22 -6.50 12.59
CA ASN A 148 1.01 -6.62 13.36
C ASN A 148 1.27 -7.29 14.71
N GLY A 149 0.40 -7.02 15.69
CA GLY A 149 0.39 -7.67 16.99
C GLY A 149 -0.64 -8.81 17.06
N ALA A 150 -1.14 -9.07 18.26
CA ALA A 150 -2.00 -10.21 18.55
C ALA A 150 -3.39 -10.13 17.88
N ASN A 151 -3.81 -8.98 17.37
CA ASN A 151 -5.14 -8.79 16.82
C ASN A 151 -5.10 -8.76 15.29
N ALA A 152 -5.86 -9.64 14.66
CA ALA A 152 -6.14 -9.53 13.22
C ALA A 152 -7.09 -8.35 12.94
N GLY A 153 -7.06 -7.83 11.70
CA GLY A 153 -7.94 -6.75 11.28
C GLY A 153 -7.54 -6.17 9.92
N ASN A 154 -7.87 -4.91 9.68
CA ASN A 154 -7.56 -4.23 8.43
C ASN A 154 -6.44 -3.22 8.60
N PHE A 155 -5.51 -3.22 7.64
CA PHE A 155 -4.61 -2.11 7.39
C PHE A 155 -5.22 -1.28 6.25
N ALA A 156 -5.67 -0.06 6.54
CA ALA A 156 -6.50 0.72 5.64
C ALA A 156 -5.96 2.14 5.44
N LEU A 157 -6.14 2.66 4.22
CA LEU A 157 -5.85 4.05 3.88
C LEU A 157 -7.01 4.96 4.29
N GLU A 158 -6.68 6.10 4.88
CA GLU A 158 -7.59 7.24 5.01
C GLU A 158 -6.98 8.48 4.34
N TRP A 159 -7.81 9.32 3.77
CA TRP A 159 -7.36 10.50 3.05
C TRP A 159 -8.32 11.67 3.14
N ALA A 160 -7.79 12.88 2.93
CA ALA A 160 -8.56 14.11 2.84
C ALA A 160 -7.79 15.17 2.03
N PRO A 161 -8.47 16.15 1.43
CA PRO A 161 -7.81 17.36 0.96
C PRO A 161 -7.33 18.21 2.14
N ASN A 162 -6.24 18.94 1.95
CA ASN A 162 -5.73 19.87 2.97
C ASN A 162 -6.54 21.17 3.05
N ALA A 163 -7.24 21.52 2.00
CA ALA A 163 -8.16 22.66 1.92
C ALA A 163 -9.50 22.19 1.37
N ALA A 164 -10.57 22.98 1.59
CA ALA A 164 -11.92 22.65 1.15
C ALA A 164 -12.07 22.78 -0.39
N ILE A 165 -11.40 21.90 -1.12
CA ILE A 165 -11.48 21.76 -2.58
C ILE A 165 -11.75 20.31 -2.96
N ASN A 166 -12.33 20.11 -4.13
CA ASN A 166 -12.63 18.77 -4.61
C ASN A 166 -11.37 17.96 -4.86
N LEU A 167 -11.26 16.83 -4.18
CA LEU A 167 -10.22 15.82 -4.36
C LEU A 167 -10.88 14.49 -4.71
N THR A 168 -10.33 13.78 -5.66
CA THR A 168 -10.81 12.46 -6.08
C THR A 168 -9.66 11.47 -6.11
N CYS A 169 -9.82 10.34 -5.42
CA CYS A 169 -8.97 9.16 -5.59
C CYS A 169 -9.47 8.38 -6.80
N LYS A 170 -8.63 8.21 -7.79
CA LYS A 170 -9.01 7.64 -9.09
C LYS A 170 -9.01 6.13 -9.08
N ALA A 171 -9.85 5.57 -9.94
CA ALA A 171 -9.76 4.17 -10.35
C ALA A 171 -8.32 3.81 -10.77
N ASN A 172 -7.97 2.55 -10.63
CA ASN A 172 -6.63 2.00 -10.85
C ASN A 172 -5.56 2.42 -9.81
N SER A 173 -5.89 3.21 -8.79
CA SER A 173 -5.06 3.26 -7.59
C SER A 173 -4.90 1.85 -7.03
N THR A 174 -3.69 1.50 -6.60
CA THR A 174 -3.34 0.12 -6.28
C THR A 174 -2.59 0.04 -4.96
N LEU A 175 -2.96 -0.94 -4.17
CA LEU A 175 -2.22 -1.42 -3.02
C LEU A 175 -1.62 -2.79 -3.38
N TRP A 176 -0.33 -2.91 -3.21
CA TRP A 176 0.40 -4.17 -3.32
C TRP A 176 1.03 -4.52 -1.98
N GLY A 177 1.00 -5.79 -1.59
CA GLY A 177 1.56 -6.27 -0.33
C GLY A 177 2.22 -7.63 -0.46
N VAL A 178 3.31 -7.80 0.27
CA VAL A 178 3.98 -9.09 0.46
C VAL A 178 4.01 -9.40 1.95
N LYS A 179 3.50 -10.55 2.32
CA LYS A 179 3.65 -11.07 3.67
C LYS A 179 5.06 -11.63 3.82
N LEU A 180 5.79 -11.14 4.82
CA LEU A 180 7.17 -11.52 5.11
C LEU A 180 7.25 -12.60 6.20
N ALA A 181 6.30 -12.61 7.12
CA ALA A 181 6.20 -13.59 8.21
C ALA A 181 4.75 -13.69 8.72
#